data_0212e4e2546696cfdf9f31dfdea5dc6a
#
_entry.id   0212e4e2546696cfdf9f31dfdea5dc6a
#
_cell.length_a   1.000
_cell.length_b   1.000
_cell.length_c   1.000
_cell.angle_alpha   90.00
_cell.angle_beta   90.00
_cell.angle_gamma   90.00
#
_symmetry.space_group_name_H-M   'P 1'
#
loop_
_entity.id
_entity.type
_entity.pdbx_description
1 polymer ?
#
loop_
_entity_poly.entity_id
_entity_poly.type
_entity_poly.pdbx_seq_one_letter_code
_entity_poly.pdbx_strand_id
1 'polypeptide(L)'
;LEGSPREIGAALREQKHGMFLSMPVPMQIYGETDSQATCPLTVSEGRQWLSRYCNEKGIASDSQRKSESTEKVRYTKTDSSKKELSIQAKDVWFRYEKDSPDVVRDLSLEVKKGEFYALVGGNGTGKSTTLSLLSRVRCPYRGKILLEGRDIRSYKDRDLYCGLLGVMPQNPQSIFLKKTVLEDLYSVIGGRREKMSSEYQIHMKKEKAIEGIVSLTRLEGLLERHPYDLSGGEQQRLALAKVLLLRPRILLMDEPTKGMDAEYKEEIGKILTRLKQHGLTIFMISHDVEFVAEYADRVGLFFEGNIVTSQNTREFFAGNNFYTTAANRMARHLFPEAVTGKDVVTCLQSSNWTSL
;
A
#
# COMPACT_ATOMS: atom_id res chain seq x y z
N LEU A 1 17.21 -11.35 -23.20
CA LEU A 1 18.47 -11.30 -22.44
C LEU A 1 18.77 -12.70 -21.88
N GLU A 2 19.96 -13.23 -22.17
CA GLU A 2 20.47 -14.48 -21.61
C GLU A 2 21.74 -14.16 -20.84
N GLY A 3 21.93 -14.78 -19.68
CA GLY A 3 23.10 -14.56 -18.85
C GLY A 3 22.86 -14.86 -17.38
N SER A 4 23.87 -14.64 -16.55
CA SER A 4 23.75 -14.72 -15.10
C SER A 4 22.82 -13.62 -14.56
N PRO A 5 22.23 -13.77 -13.37
CA PRO A 5 21.38 -12.72 -12.79
C PRO A 5 22.08 -11.35 -12.68
N ARG A 6 23.40 -11.32 -12.49
CA ARG A 6 24.17 -10.07 -12.45
C ARG A 6 24.29 -9.41 -13.82
N GLU A 7 24.55 -10.18 -14.87
CA GLU A 7 24.64 -9.70 -16.26
C GLU A 7 23.28 -9.19 -16.76
N ILE A 8 22.21 -9.94 -16.48
CA ILE A 8 20.85 -9.52 -16.83
C ILE A 8 20.50 -8.23 -16.08
N GLY A 9 20.78 -8.12 -14.79
CA GLY A 9 20.51 -6.91 -14.02
C GLY A 9 21.29 -5.69 -14.52
N ALA A 10 22.55 -5.86 -14.91
CA ALA A 10 23.37 -4.79 -15.51
C ALA A 10 22.77 -4.32 -16.84
N ALA A 11 22.40 -5.25 -17.73
CA ALA A 11 21.80 -4.95 -19.02
C ALA A 11 20.45 -4.25 -18.89
N LEU A 12 19.58 -4.69 -17.96
CA LEU A 12 18.28 -4.04 -17.67
C LEU A 12 18.47 -2.61 -17.17
N ARG A 13 19.50 -2.38 -16.34
CA ARG A 13 19.85 -1.04 -15.85
C ARG A 13 20.31 -0.12 -16.98
N GLU A 14 21.25 -0.56 -17.81
CA GLU A 14 21.75 0.22 -18.96
C GLU A 14 20.62 0.60 -19.93
N GLN A 15 19.70 -0.34 -20.19
CA GLN A 15 18.53 -0.13 -21.06
C GLN A 15 17.42 0.68 -20.37
N LYS A 16 17.56 1.04 -19.11
CA LYS A 16 16.50 1.68 -18.28
C LYS A 16 15.17 0.93 -18.37
N HIS A 17 15.23 -0.41 -18.43
CA HIS A 17 14.07 -1.25 -18.63
C HIS A 17 13.29 -1.40 -17.31
N GLY A 18 11.94 -1.30 -17.33
CA GLY A 18 11.07 -1.37 -16.16
C GLY A 18 11.25 -2.64 -15.30
N MET A 19 11.64 -3.77 -15.92
CA MET A 19 11.97 -5.00 -15.20
C MET A 19 13.14 -4.85 -14.20
N PHE A 20 13.96 -3.79 -14.29
CA PHE A 20 15.00 -3.56 -13.28
C PHE A 20 14.41 -3.35 -11.87
N LEU A 21 13.21 -2.79 -11.78
CA LEU A 21 12.46 -2.65 -10.52
C LEU A 21 12.06 -4.01 -9.89
N SER A 22 12.06 -5.09 -10.68
CA SER A 22 11.81 -6.45 -10.18
C SER A 22 13.07 -7.17 -9.70
N MET A 23 14.24 -6.56 -9.87
CA MET A 23 15.51 -7.12 -9.36
C MET A 23 15.56 -7.04 -7.82
N PRO A 24 16.41 -7.88 -7.17
CA PRO A 24 16.59 -7.81 -5.71
C PRO A 24 16.97 -6.40 -5.24
N VAL A 25 16.41 -5.97 -4.11
CA VAL A 25 16.64 -4.64 -3.53
C VAL A 25 18.14 -4.28 -3.40
N PRO A 26 19.05 -5.18 -2.98
CA PRO A 26 20.50 -4.90 -2.96
C PRO A 26 21.05 -4.50 -4.34
N MET A 27 20.57 -5.15 -5.41
CA MET A 27 20.98 -4.82 -6.78
C MET A 27 20.42 -3.45 -7.21
N GLN A 28 19.17 -3.15 -6.85
CA GLN A 28 18.58 -1.85 -7.14
C GLN A 28 19.37 -0.71 -6.46
N ILE A 29 19.71 -0.86 -5.18
CA ILE A 29 20.50 0.13 -4.43
C ILE A 29 21.90 0.26 -5.04
N TYR A 30 22.56 -0.87 -5.34
CA TYR A 30 23.86 -0.88 -6.03
C TYR A 30 23.77 -0.11 -7.35
N GLY A 31 22.70 -0.31 -8.09
CA GLY A 31 22.45 0.35 -9.36
C GLY A 31 22.40 1.89 -9.31
N GLU A 32 22.07 2.48 -8.17
CA GLU A 32 22.05 3.92 -7.96
C GLU A 32 23.41 4.50 -7.49
N THR A 33 24.46 3.68 -7.48
CA THR A 33 25.80 4.09 -7.07
C THR A 33 26.81 4.00 -8.21
N ASP A 34 27.98 4.61 -8.04
CA ASP A 34 29.13 4.56 -8.94
C ASP A 34 30.10 3.39 -8.63
N SER A 35 29.66 2.40 -7.83
CA SER A 35 30.46 1.27 -7.40
C SER A 35 30.90 0.40 -8.60
N GLN A 36 32.19 0.03 -8.61
CA GLN A 36 32.76 -0.92 -9.57
C GLN A 36 32.92 -2.33 -8.97
N ALA A 37 32.48 -2.53 -7.73
CA ALA A 37 32.54 -3.84 -7.07
C ALA A 37 31.51 -4.81 -7.68
N THR A 38 31.61 -6.09 -7.32
CA THR A 38 30.64 -7.10 -7.74
C THR A 38 29.24 -6.75 -7.23
N CYS A 39 28.25 -6.69 -8.14
CA CYS A 39 26.86 -6.39 -7.82
C CYS A 39 26.25 -7.42 -6.83
N PRO A 40 25.71 -6.98 -5.69
CA PRO A 40 25.14 -7.90 -4.71
C PRO A 40 23.75 -8.39 -5.16
N LEU A 41 23.46 -9.69 -4.94
CA LEU A 41 22.16 -10.30 -5.24
C LEU A 41 21.33 -10.55 -3.99
N THR A 42 21.98 -10.81 -2.87
CA THR A 42 21.33 -11.14 -1.60
C THR A 42 21.48 -10.02 -0.58
N VAL A 43 20.62 -9.99 0.43
CA VAL A 43 20.71 -9.04 1.55
C VAL A 43 22.06 -9.16 2.26
N SER A 44 22.60 -10.38 2.39
CA SER A 44 23.92 -10.61 3.02
C SER A 44 25.05 -10.01 2.20
N GLU A 45 25.07 -10.28 0.89
CA GLU A 45 26.05 -9.68 -0.04
C GLU A 45 25.92 -8.14 -0.05
N GLY A 46 24.68 -7.65 -0.08
CA GLY A 46 24.37 -6.22 -0.01
C GLY A 46 24.91 -5.56 1.25
N ARG A 47 24.75 -6.20 2.40
CA ARG A 47 25.29 -5.70 3.67
C ARG A 47 26.81 -5.60 3.66
N GLN A 48 27.51 -6.63 3.15
CA GLN A 48 28.96 -6.62 3.04
C GLN A 48 29.46 -5.58 2.04
N TRP A 49 28.82 -5.49 0.87
CA TRP A 49 29.10 -4.50 -0.13
C TRP A 49 28.90 -3.08 0.41
N LEU A 50 27.77 -2.80 1.07
CA LEU A 50 27.45 -1.49 1.61
C LEU A 50 28.48 -1.03 2.64
N SER A 51 28.93 -1.94 3.54
CA SER A 51 29.97 -1.64 4.52
C SER A 51 31.30 -1.25 3.85
N ARG A 52 31.72 -1.98 2.79
CA ARG A 52 32.94 -1.67 2.03
C ARG A 52 32.80 -0.33 1.31
N TYR A 53 31.70 -0.12 0.60
CA TYR A 53 31.43 1.09 -0.16
C TYR A 53 31.42 2.33 0.74
N CYS A 54 30.78 2.28 1.90
CA CYS A 54 30.79 3.37 2.86
C CYS A 54 32.21 3.66 3.40
N ASN A 55 32.99 2.63 3.71
CA ASN A 55 34.37 2.79 4.16
C ASN A 55 35.26 3.41 3.07
N GLU A 56 35.13 2.96 1.80
CA GLU A 56 35.93 3.48 0.68
C GLU A 56 35.58 4.95 0.37
N LYS A 57 34.31 5.34 0.50
CA LYS A 57 33.85 6.71 0.23
C LYS A 57 33.91 7.62 1.47
N GLY A 58 34.31 7.11 2.63
CA GLY A 58 34.36 7.90 3.87
C GLY A 58 32.97 8.29 4.40
N ILE A 59 31.93 7.52 4.06
CA ILE A 59 30.55 7.79 4.47
C ILE A 59 30.36 7.39 5.93
N ALA A 60 30.15 8.38 6.81
CA ALA A 60 29.93 8.14 8.24
C ALA A 60 28.58 7.43 8.51
N SER A 61 28.58 6.45 9.42
CA SER A 61 27.34 5.84 9.93
C SER A 61 26.54 6.81 10.81
N ASP A 62 25.23 6.59 10.95
CA ASP A 62 24.38 7.44 11.81
C ASP A 62 24.82 7.42 13.30
N SER A 63 25.45 6.34 13.76
CA SER A 63 26.05 6.27 15.09
C SER A 63 27.24 7.21 15.26
N GLN A 64 28.03 7.44 14.21
CA GLN A 64 29.14 8.40 14.22
C GLN A 64 28.63 9.84 14.08
N ARG A 65 27.58 10.07 13.27
CA ARG A 65 26.96 11.41 13.11
C ARG A 65 26.32 11.90 14.41
N LYS A 66 25.69 11.01 15.20
CA LYS A 66 25.08 11.38 16.50
C LYS A 66 26.12 11.74 17.57
N SER A 67 27.38 11.34 17.45
CA SER A 67 28.46 11.71 18.37
C SER A 67 29.04 13.10 18.07
N GLU A 68 28.91 13.62 16.85
CA GLU A 68 29.41 14.92 16.44
C GLU A 68 28.40 16.07 16.55
N SER A 69 27.10 15.77 16.57
CA SER A 69 26.03 16.75 16.72
C SER A 69 25.29 16.60 18.06
N THR A 70 25.71 17.34 19.07
CA THR A 70 25.00 17.48 20.38
C THR A 70 23.76 18.39 20.27
N GLU A 71 23.22 18.61 19.10
CA GLU A 71 21.91 19.23 18.95
C GLU A 71 20.81 18.17 18.87
N LYS A 72 20.14 17.99 20.02
CA LYS A 72 18.86 17.27 20.09
C LYS A 72 17.92 17.84 19.05
N VAL A 73 17.77 17.15 17.92
CA VAL A 73 16.59 17.33 17.09
C VAL A 73 15.41 16.97 17.98
N ARG A 74 14.80 17.99 18.57
CA ARG A 74 13.50 17.88 19.22
C ARG A 74 12.55 17.45 18.13
N TYR A 75 12.20 16.16 18.16
CA TYR A 75 10.99 15.71 17.48
C TYR A 75 9.87 16.59 18.01
N THR A 76 9.47 17.55 17.24
CA THR A 76 8.24 18.26 17.46
C THR A 76 7.16 17.19 17.53
N LYS A 77 6.61 16.97 18.74
CA LYS A 77 5.34 16.28 18.89
C LYS A 77 4.41 16.98 17.92
N THR A 78 4.18 16.34 16.79
CA THR A 78 3.20 16.82 15.81
C THR A 78 1.93 17.02 16.59
N ASP A 79 1.50 18.24 16.58
CA ASP A 79 0.30 18.80 17.17
C ASP A 79 -0.84 17.78 17.10
N SER A 80 -1.30 17.34 18.27
CA SER A 80 -2.46 16.49 18.43
C SER A 80 -3.73 17.32 18.21
N SER A 81 -3.85 17.99 17.04
CA SER A 81 -5.15 18.32 16.52
C SER A 81 -5.89 17.00 16.39
N LYS A 82 -7.03 16.83 17.08
CA LYS A 82 -7.89 15.65 17.02
C LYS A 82 -8.29 15.43 15.55
N LYS A 83 -7.44 14.74 14.79
CA LYS A 83 -7.81 14.32 13.43
C LYS A 83 -9.02 13.41 13.57
N GLU A 84 -10.09 13.73 12.86
CA GLU A 84 -11.31 12.93 12.84
C GLU A 84 -10.98 11.49 12.45
N LEU A 85 -11.60 10.53 13.14
CA LEU A 85 -11.44 9.11 12.83
C LEU A 85 -12.38 8.76 11.69
N SER A 86 -11.82 8.09 10.69
CA SER A 86 -12.58 7.57 9.55
C SER A 86 -13.10 6.16 9.82
N ILE A 87 -12.25 5.30 10.42
CA ILE A 87 -12.61 3.94 10.82
C ILE A 87 -12.26 3.78 12.30
N GLN A 88 -13.19 3.22 13.07
CA GLN A 88 -12.95 2.84 14.46
C GLN A 88 -13.61 1.50 14.76
N ALA A 89 -12.81 0.54 15.22
CA ALA A 89 -13.29 -0.70 15.83
C ALA A 89 -13.01 -0.65 17.32
N LYS A 90 -13.97 -1.08 18.17
CA LYS A 90 -13.89 -1.10 19.62
C LYS A 90 -14.28 -2.47 20.15
N ASP A 91 -13.35 -3.13 20.79
CA ASP A 91 -13.53 -4.42 21.48
C ASP A 91 -14.28 -5.44 20.62
N VAL A 92 -13.86 -5.58 19.33
CA VAL A 92 -14.54 -6.40 18.34
C VAL A 92 -14.13 -7.86 18.47
N TRP A 93 -15.13 -8.75 18.57
CA TRP A 93 -14.96 -10.18 18.62
C TRP A 93 -15.78 -10.85 17.52
N PHE A 94 -15.18 -11.85 16.88
CA PHE A 94 -15.84 -12.59 15.80
C PHE A 94 -15.38 -14.05 15.72
N ARG A 95 -16.33 -14.94 15.49
CA ARG A 95 -16.17 -16.35 15.12
C ARG A 95 -17.15 -16.70 14.01
N TYR A 96 -16.80 -17.72 13.23
CA TYR A 96 -17.64 -18.13 12.11
C TYR A 96 -18.88 -18.89 12.57
N GLU A 97 -18.74 -19.78 13.55
CA GLU A 97 -19.81 -20.60 14.13
C GLU A 97 -19.79 -20.47 15.65
N LYS A 98 -20.93 -20.75 16.31
CA LYS A 98 -21.10 -20.55 17.74
C LYS A 98 -20.07 -21.31 18.57
N ASP A 99 -19.67 -22.50 18.13
CA ASP A 99 -18.76 -23.40 18.83
C ASP A 99 -17.32 -23.39 18.26
N SER A 100 -17.05 -22.53 17.25
CA SER A 100 -15.71 -22.36 16.68
C SER A 100 -14.86 -21.42 17.51
N PRO A 101 -13.53 -21.54 17.42
CA PRO A 101 -12.60 -20.57 18.01
C PRO A 101 -12.81 -19.15 17.47
N ASP A 102 -12.58 -18.16 18.31
CA ASP A 102 -12.60 -16.77 17.89
C ASP A 102 -11.46 -16.50 16.91
N VAL A 103 -11.81 -15.96 15.75
CA VAL A 103 -10.87 -15.56 14.68
C VAL A 103 -10.41 -14.11 14.87
N VAL A 104 -11.30 -13.25 15.39
CA VAL A 104 -10.98 -11.90 15.81
C VAL A 104 -11.28 -11.78 17.29
N ARG A 105 -10.30 -11.28 18.05
CA ARG A 105 -10.33 -11.25 19.52
C ARG A 105 -9.97 -9.88 20.00
N ASP A 106 -10.90 -9.22 20.70
CA ASP A 106 -10.68 -7.92 21.35
C ASP A 106 -10.04 -6.86 20.42
N LEU A 107 -10.42 -6.90 19.15
CA LEU A 107 -9.83 -6.02 18.15
C LEU A 107 -10.23 -4.58 18.40
N SER A 108 -9.24 -3.73 18.66
CA SER A 108 -9.38 -2.28 18.71
C SER A 108 -8.48 -1.64 17.66
N LEU A 109 -9.07 -0.79 16.80
CA LEU A 109 -8.42 -0.15 15.66
C LEU A 109 -8.95 1.26 15.46
N GLU A 110 -8.07 2.19 15.18
CA GLU A 110 -8.40 3.55 14.78
C GLU A 110 -7.62 3.93 13.51
N VAL A 111 -8.33 4.41 12.50
CA VAL A 111 -7.75 4.95 11.27
C VAL A 111 -8.22 6.39 11.11
N LYS A 112 -7.27 7.31 10.95
CA LYS A 112 -7.54 8.73 10.81
C LYS A 112 -8.05 9.04 9.39
N LYS A 113 -8.79 10.11 9.25
CA LYS A 113 -9.27 10.58 7.95
C LYS A 113 -8.09 10.98 7.05
N GLY A 114 -8.10 10.48 5.80
CA GLY A 114 -7.03 10.70 4.84
C GLY A 114 -5.73 9.95 5.16
N GLU A 115 -5.77 8.95 6.05
CA GLU A 115 -4.63 8.10 6.39
C GLU A 115 -4.58 6.87 5.48
N PHE A 116 -3.38 6.45 5.10
CA PHE A 116 -3.13 5.15 4.52
C PHE A 116 -2.61 4.20 5.61
N TYR A 117 -3.50 3.37 6.11
CA TYR A 117 -3.22 2.36 7.12
C TYR A 117 -3.02 0.99 6.48
N ALA A 118 -1.90 0.33 6.76
CA ALA A 118 -1.63 -1.03 6.31
C ALA A 118 -1.67 -2.01 7.47
N LEU A 119 -2.35 -3.16 7.27
CA LEU A 119 -2.40 -4.28 8.21
C LEU A 119 -1.53 -5.42 7.67
N VAL A 120 -0.45 -5.73 8.38
CA VAL A 120 0.46 -6.83 8.04
C VAL A 120 0.35 -7.96 9.07
N GLY A 121 0.85 -9.15 8.73
CA GLY A 121 0.83 -10.31 9.64
C GLY A 121 0.82 -11.63 8.90
N GLY A 122 0.96 -12.76 9.59
CA GLY A 122 0.98 -14.10 9.02
C GLY A 122 -0.30 -14.50 8.29
N ASN A 123 -0.23 -15.54 7.44
CA ASN A 123 -1.41 -16.12 6.80
C ASN A 123 -2.32 -16.80 7.84
N GLY A 124 -3.63 -16.75 7.61
CA GLY A 124 -4.62 -17.39 8.48
C GLY A 124 -4.86 -16.71 9.83
N THR A 125 -4.23 -15.58 10.12
CA THR A 125 -4.36 -14.90 11.42
C THR A 125 -5.69 -14.18 11.62
N GLY A 126 -6.50 -13.95 10.57
CA GLY A 126 -7.81 -13.27 10.64
C GLY A 126 -7.87 -11.89 9.97
N LYS A 127 -6.84 -11.48 9.21
CA LYS A 127 -6.81 -10.16 8.53
C LYS A 127 -7.97 -9.96 7.56
N SER A 128 -8.19 -10.89 6.62
CA SER A 128 -9.32 -10.81 5.66
C SER A 128 -10.67 -10.90 6.36
N THR A 129 -10.75 -11.62 7.49
CA THR A 129 -11.93 -11.62 8.34
C THR A 129 -12.16 -10.24 8.95
N THR A 130 -11.11 -9.58 9.44
CA THR A 130 -11.20 -8.19 9.93
C THR A 130 -11.70 -7.26 8.82
N LEU A 131 -11.18 -7.36 7.60
CA LEU A 131 -11.68 -6.56 6.48
C LEU A 131 -13.15 -6.85 6.18
N SER A 132 -13.59 -8.12 6.25
CA SER A 132 -14.99 -8.48 6.06
C SER A 132 -15.92 -7.89 7.14
N LEU A 133 -15.43 -7.68 8.35
CA LEU A 133 -16.14 -6.98 9.42
C LEU A 133 -16.19 -5.46 9.15
N LEU A 134 -15.06 -4.85 8.77
CA LEU A 134 -14.98 -3.43 8.43
C LEU A 134 -15.81 -3.06 7.19
N SER A 135 -16.05 -4.03 6.31
CA SER A 135 -16.90 -3.87 5.13
C SER A 135 -18.36 -4.24 5.36
N ARG A 136 -18.76 -4.68 6.56
CA ARG A 136 -20.10 -5.18 6.89
C ARG A 136 -20.56 -6.39 6.06
N VAL A 137 -19.64 -7.10 5.41
CA VAL A 137 -19.94 -8.43 4.83
C VAL A 137 -20.24 -9.43 5.94
N ARG A 138 -19.58 -9.24 7.10
CA ARG A 138 -19.83 -9.99 8.34
C ARG A 138 -20.11 -9.04 9.49
N CYS A 139 -20.81 -9.53 10.52
CA CYS A 139 -21.12 -8.76 11.72
C CYS A 139 -20.43 -9.39 12.93
N PRO A 140 -19.78 -8.59 13.79
CA PRO A 140 -19.22 -9.09 15.02
C PRO A 140 -20.34 -9.46 16.02
N TYR A 141 -20.13 -10.48 16.84
CA TYR A 141 -21.07 -10.82 17.90
C TYR A 141 -20.89 -9.92 19.15
N ARG A 142 -19.71 -9.30 19.29
CA ARG A 142 -19.40 -8.33 20.36
C ARG A 142 -18.57 -7.18 19.80
N GLY A 143 -18.69 -6.01 20.42
CA GLY A 143 -17.99 -4.79 20.02
C GLY A 143 -18.76 -3.94 19.00
N LYS A 144 -18.13 -2.87 18.55
CA LYS A 144 -18.72 -1.89 17.60
C LYS A 144 -17.71 -1.49 16.54
N ILE A 145 -18.22 -1.26 15.33
CA ILE A 145 -17.45 -0.69 14.23
C ILE A 145 -18.13 0.61 13.81
N LEU A 146 -17.38 1.70 13.83
CA LEU A 146 -17.85 3.01 13.45
C LEU A 146 -17.11 3.48 12.19
N LEU A 147 -17.86 3.99 11.22
CA LEU A 147 -17.33 4.68 10.06
C LEU A 147 -17.75 6.15 10.16
N GLU A 148 -16.77 7.06 10.13
CA GLU A 148 -16.99 8.50 10.33
C GLU A 148 -17.86 8.80 11.58
N GLY A 149 -17.57 8.10 12.67
CA GLY A 149 -18.25 8.27 13.97
C GLY A 149 -19.61 7.60 14.08
N ARG A 150 -20.16 7.01 13.02
CA ARG A 150 -21.47 6.37 13.01
C ARG A 150 -21.34 4.84 12.93
N ASP A 151 -22.16 4.10 13.72
CA ASP A 151 -22.16 2.64 13.69
C ASP A 151 -22.48 2.11 12.28
N ILE A 152 -21.62 1.21 11.78
CA ILE A 152 -21.72 0.65 10.43
C ILE A 152 -23.05 -0.04 10.18
N ARG A 153 -23.68 -0.61 11.21
CA ARG A 153 -24.98 -1.28 11.14
C ARG A 153 -26.15 -0.31 10.89
N SER A 154 -25.95 0.96 11.22
CA SER A 154 -27.01 1.98 11.05
C SER A 154 -27.08 2.58 9.65
N TYR A 155 -26.10 2.29 8.78
CA TYR A 155 -26.14 2.74 7.39
C TYR A 155 -27.06 1.86 6.56
N LYS A 156 -27.82 2.46 5.64
CA LYS A 156 -28.47 1.72 4.54
C LYS A 156 -27.36 1.30 3.55
N ASP A 157 -27.55 0.18 2.84
CA ASP A 157 -26.56 -0.35 1.89
C ASP A 157 -26.15 0.69 0.85
N ARG A 158 -27.12 1.42 0.32
CA ARG A 158 -26.88 2.49 -0.64
C ARG A 158 -26.00 3.60 -0.08
N ASP A 159 -26.25 4.04 1.15
CA ASP A 159 -25.52 5.13 1.79
C ASP A 159 -24.09 4.66 2.19
N LEU A 160 -23.96 3.37 2.50
CA LEU A 160 -22.66 2.77 2.83
C LEU A 160 -21.79 2.61 1.58
N TYR A 161 -22.28 1.95 0.54
CA TYR A 161 -21.46 1.58 -0.62
C TYR A 161 -21.48 2.59 -1.78
N CYS A 162 -22.36 3.61 -1.74
CA CYS A 162 -22.36 4.67 -2.73
C CYS A 162 -21.88 5.98 -2.12
N GLY A 163 -20.57 6.17 -2.09
CA GLY A 163 -19.93 7.41 -1.65
C GLY A 163 -19.22 7.37 -0.30
N LEU A 164 -19.38 6.33 0.52
CA LEU A 164 -18.63 6.21 1.77
C LEU A 164 -17.58 5.11 1.70
N LEU A 165 -17.95 3.88 1.42
CA LEU A 165 -17.09 2.71 1.52
C LEU A 165 -16.92 2.03 0.15
N GLY A 166 -15.68 1.93 -0.31
CA GLY A 166 -15.28 1.10 -1.42
C GLY A 166 -14.54 -0.13 -0.90
N VAL A 167 -14.82 -1.29 -1.47
CA VAL A 167 -14.16 -2.54 -1.10
C VAL A 167 -13.57 -3.18 -2.34
N MET A 168 -12.26 -3.38 -2.34
CA MET A 168 -11.54 -4.09 -3.38
C MET A 168 -11.21 -5.50 -2.88
N PRO A 169 -11.82 -6.55 -3.44
CA PRO A 169 -11.61 -7.93 -2.99
C PRO A 169 -10.24 -8.46 -3.45
N GLN A 170 -9.75 -9.48 -2.77
CA GLN A 170 -8.51 -10.18 -3.13
C GLN A 170 -8.55 -10.75 -4.56
N ASN A 171 -9.70 -11.31 -4.98
CA ASN A 171 -9.90 -11.74 -6.36
C ASN A 171 -10.68 -10.67 -7.14
N PRO A 172 -10.04 -9.92 -8.05
CA PRO A 172 -10.69 -8.88 -8.83
C PRO A 172 -11.81 -9.38 -9.72
N GLN A 173 -11.70 -10.62 -10.20
CA GLN A 173 -12.70 -11.23 -11.09
C GLN A 173 -14.10 -11.36 -10.45
N SER A 174 -14.16 -11.43 -9.12
CA SER A 174 -15.43 -11.55 -8.39
C SER A 174 -16.39 -10.37 -8.59
N ILE A 175 -15.89 -9.24 -9.10
CA ILE A 175 -16.70 -8.05 -9.34
C ILE A 175 -16.90 -7.73 -10.82
N PHE A 176 -16.43 -8.57 -11.75
CA PHE A 176 -16.60 -8.37 -13.18
C PHE A 176 -17.90 -9.02 -13.66
N LEU A 177 -18.77 -8.23 -14.28
CA LEU A 177 -20.15 -8.63 -14.60
C LEU A 177 -20.50 -8.53 -16.08
N LYS A 178 -19.66 -7.87 -16.89
CA LYS A 178 -19.97 -7.52 -18.28
C LYS A 178 -18.96 -8.12 -19.27
N LYS A 179 -19.30 -8.07 -20.55
CA LYS A 179 -18.50 -8.64 -21.63
C LYS A 179 -17.29 -7.79 -22.01
N THR A 180 -17.37 -6.47 -21.82
CA THR A 180 -16.24 -5.57 -22.09
C THR A 180 -15.92 -4.74 -20.85
N VAL A 181 -14.66 -4.27 -20.76
CA VAL A 181 -14.20 -3.36 -19.71
C VAL A 181 -15.08 -2.11 -19.66
N LEU A 182 -15.39 -1.54 -20.82
CA LEU A 182 -16.20 -0.33 -20.92
C LEU A 182 -17.60 -0.55 -20.37
N GLU A 183 -18.30 -1.62 -20.80
CA GLU A 183 -19.63 -1.97 -20.27
C GLU A 183 -19.59 -2.20 -18.76
N ASP A 184 -18.51 -2.82 -18.27
CA ASP A 184 -18.37 -3.15 -16.85
C ASP A 184 -18.18 -1.88 -16.00
N LEU A 185 -17.46 -0.87 -16.50
CA LEU A 185 -17.36 0.46 -15.88
C LEU A 185 -18.72 1.20 -15.89
N TYR A 186 -19.44 1.18 -17.03
CA TYR A 186 -20.76 1.80 -17.13
C TYR A 186 -21.79 1.18 -16.18
N SER A 187 -21.69 -0.13 -15.92
CA SER A 187 -22.60 -0.85 -15.02
C SER A 187 -22.61 -0.29 -13.59
N VAL A 188 -21.46 0.23 -13.13
CA VAL A 188 -21.32 0.81 -11.78
C VAL A 188 -22.03 2.15 -11.66
N ILE A 189 -21.99 2.98 -12.71
CA ILE A 189 -22.55 4.35 -12.68
C ILE A 189 -24.06 4.34 -12.90
N GLY A 190 -24.62 3.29 -13.51
CA GLY A 190 -26.05 3.18 -13.84
C GLY A 190 -27.00 3.21 -12.64
N GLY A 191 -26.54 2.86 -11.44
CA GLY A 191 -27.34 2.84 -10.22
C GLY A 191 -27.57 4.18 -9.51
N ARG A 192 -26.90 5.25 -9.93
CA ARG A 192 -27.07 6.59 -9.33
C ARG A 192 -28.27 7.32 -9.96
N ARG A 193 -29.41 7.37 -9.25
CA ARG A 193 -30.46 8.33 -9.55
C ARG A 193 -30.05 9.73 -9.09
N GLU A 194 -29.51 10.54 -10.01
CA GLU A 194 -29.36 11.99 -9.77
C GLU A 194 -30.75 12.62 -9.92
N LYS A 195 -31.22 13.28 -8.85
CA LYS A 195 -32.43 14.11 -8.93
C LYS A 195 -32.14 15.33 -9.80
N MET A 196 -32.99 15.58 -10.80
CA MET A 196 -33.05 16.80 -11.59
C MET A 196 -31.84 17.13 -12.50
N SER A 197 -31.49 16.25 -13.43
CA SER A 197 -30.67 16.62 -14.59
C SER A 197 -31.35 16.06 -15.85
N SER A 198 -31.25 16.77 -16.98
CA SER A 198 -31.68 16.19 -18.25
C SER A 198 -30.87 14.91 -18.55
N GLU A 199 -31.49 13.99 -19.29
CA GLU A 199 -30.83 12.71 -19.66
C GLU A 199 -29.49 12.93 -20.33
N TYR A 200 -29.38 13.98 -21.14
CA TYR A 200 -28.13 14.43 -21.77
C TYR A 200 -27.04 14.85 -20.75
N GLN A 201 -27.40 15.63 -19.73
CA GLN A 201 -26.46 16.06 -18.69
C GLN A 201 -25.96 14.88 -17.84
N ILE A 202 -26.83 13.92 -17.57
CA ILE A 202 -26.48 12.67 -16.87
C ILE A 202 -25.48 11.86 -17.70
N HIS A 203 -25.71 11.72 -19.00
CA HIS A 203 -24.83 11.00 -19.92
C HIS A 203 -23.44 11.64 -19.97
N MET A 204 -23.36 12.95 -20.22
CA MET A 204 -22.10 13.70 -20.27
C MET A 204 -21.29 13.61 -18.97
N LYS A 205 -21.95 13.63 -17.80
CA LYS A 205 -21.27 13.45 -16.51
C LYS A 205 -20.72 12.04 -16.33
N LYS A 206 -21.42 11.03 -16.83
CA LYS A 206 -20.99 9.63 -16.78
C LYS A 206 -19.76 9.42 -17.67
N GLU A 207 -19.80 9.92 -18.90
CA GLU A 207 -18.67 9.84 -19.84
C GLU A 207 -17.41 10.47 -19.25
N LYS A 208 -17.48 11.72 -18.77
CA LYS A 208 -16.35 12.39 -18.13
C LYS A 208 -15.82 11.63 -16.91
N ALA A 209 -16.70 10.99 -16.13
CA ALA A 209 -16.26 10.20 -14.99
C ALA A 209 -15.52 8.93 -15.42
N ILE A 210 -15.99 8.29 -16.51
CA ILE A 210 -15.31 7.11 -17.08
C ILE A 210 -13.99 7.50 -17.71
N GLU A 211 -13.94 8.54 -18.53
CA GLU A 211 -12.70 9.06 -19.11
C GLU A 211 -11.66 9.36 -18.05
N GLY A 212 -12.06 10.07 -16.98
CA GLY A 212 -11.15 10.39 -15.88
C GLY A 212 -10.63 9.17 -15.14
N ILE A 213 -11.46 8.15 -14.89
CA ILE A 213 -11.03 6.94 -14.21
C ILE A 213 -10.19 6.03 -15.11
N VAL A 214 -10.54 5.93 -16.39
CA VAL A 214 -9.78 5.19 -17.41
C VAL A 214 -8.37 5.74 -17.52
N SER A 215 -8.23 7.07 -17.60
CA SER A 215 -6.91 7.74 -17.63
C SER A 215 -6.15 7.55 -16.31
N LEU A 216 -6.81 7.68 -15.16
CA LEU A 216 -6.18 7.48 -13.86
C LEU A 216 -5.63 6.05 -13.70
N THR A 217 -6.35 5.05 -14.21
CA THR A 217 -6.02 3.63 -14.06
C THR A 217 -5.34 3.02 -15.30
N ARG A 218 -5.06 3.83 -16.33
CA ARG A 218 -4.40 3.42 -17.59
C ARG A 218 -5.09 2.22 -18.25
N LEU A 219 -6.38 2.36 -18.52
CA LEU A 219 -7.19 1.34 -19.16
C LEU A 219 -7.56 1.69 -20.63
N GLU A 220 -7.02 2.78 -21.20
CA GLU A 220 -7.42 3.33 -22.50
C GLU A 220 -7.40 2.30 -23.64
N GLY A 221 -6.36 1.48 -23.73
CA GLY A 221 -6.22 0.46 -24.78
C GLY A 221 -6.96 -0.85 -24.52
N LEU A 222 -7.73 -0.94 -23.43
CA LEU A 222 -8.31 -2.20 -22.94
C LEU A 222 -9.84 -2.20 -22.94
N LEU A 223 -10.49 -1.09 -23.31
CA LEU A 223 -11.92 -0.86 -23.12
C LEU A 223 -12.82 -1.89 -23.81
N GLU A 224 -12.41 -2.36 -25.00
CA GLU A 224 -13.16 -3.34 -25.81
C GLU A 224 -12.83 -4.80 -25.44
N ARG A 225 -11.83 -5.03 -24.57
CA ARG A 225 -11.44 -6.38 -24.16
C ARG A 225 -12.41 -6.96 -23.15
N HIS A 226 -12.51 -8.29 -23.12
CA HIS A 226 -13.21 -8.97 -22.07
C HIS A 226 -12.42 -8.87 -20.75
N PRO A 227 -13.03 -8.56 -19.58
CA PRO A 227 -12.33 -8.42 -18.31
C PRO A 227 -11.46 -9.63 -17.91
N TYR A 228 -11.87 -10.84 -18.30
CA TYR A 228 -11.12 -12.07 -18.01
C TYR A 228 -9.91 -12.28 -18.93
N ASP A 229 -9.83 -11.58 -20.07
CA ASP A 229 -8.68 -11.63 -21.00
C ASP A 229 -7.56 -10.64 -20.61
N LEU A 230 -7.78 -9.88 -19.54
CA LEU A 230 -6.80 -8.96 -18.99
C LEU A 230 -5.74 -9.71 -18.17
N SER A 231 -4.51 -9.23 -18.16
CA SER A 231 -3.48 -9.66 -17.22
C SER A 231 -3.89 -9.40 -15.76
N GLY A 232 -3.26 -10.09 -14.81
CA GLY A 232 -3.58 -9.92 -13.39
C GLY A 232 -3.49 -8.46 -12.92
N GLY A 233 -2.46 -7.71 -13.35
CA GLY A 233 -2.29 -6.29 -13.05
C GLY A 233 -3.38 -5.40 -13.68
N GLU A 234 -3.77 -5.67 -14.94
CA GLU A 234 -4.85 -4.97 -15.61
C GLU A 234 -6.21 -5.25 -14.95
N GLN A 235 -6.46 -6.49 -14.52
CA GLN A 235 -7.66 -6.84 -13.75
C GLN A 235 -7.74 -6.09 -12.42
N GLN A 236 -6.63 -5.95 -11.72
CA GLN A 236 -6.57 -5.18 -10.47
C GLN A 236 -6.84 -3.68 -10.72
N ARG A 237 -6.30 -3.10 -11.81
CA ARG A 237 -6.59 -1.72 -12.20
C ARG A 237 -8.05 -1.53 -12.57
N LEU A 238 -8.66 -2.47 -13.29
CA LEU A 238 -10.10 -2.45 -13.59
C LEU A 238 -10.94 -2.54 -12.30
N ALA A 239 -10.58 -3.43 -11.37
CA ALA A 239 -11.27 -3.54 -10.09
C ALA A 239 -11.19 -2.23 -9.30
N LEU A 240 -9.99 -1.63 -9.22
CA LEU A 240 -9.79 -0.32 -8.59
C LEU A 240 -10.63 0.76 -9.26
N ALA A 241 -10.63 0.82 -10.60
CA ALA A 241 -11.43 1.77 -11.37
C ALA A 241 -12.93 1.65 -11.03
N LYS A 242 -13.47 0.42 -11.01
CA LYS A 242 -14.86 0.16 -10.64
C LYS A 242 -15.20 0.66 -9.24
N VAL A 243 -14.35 0.38 -8.27
CA VAL A 243 -14.57 0.82 -6.87
C VAL A 243 -14.50 2.34 -6.76
N LEU A 244 -13.54 2.99 -7.45
CA LEU A 244 -13.38 4.45 -7.42
C LEU A 244 -14.55 5.21 -8.11
N LEU A 245 -15.21 4.60 -9.10
CA LEU A 245 -16.41 5.18 -9.70
C LEU A 245 -17.57 5.37 -8.71
N LEU A 246 -17.58 4.61 -7.61
CA LEU A 246 -18.51 4.81 -6.49
C LEU A 246 -18.16 6.04 -5.64
N ARG A 247 -17.02 6.69 -5.87
CA ARG A 247 -16.48 7.84 -5.14
C ARG A 247 -16.45 7.62 -3.63
N PRO A 248 -15.78 6.54 -3.16
CA PRO A 248 -15.70 6.26 -1.74
C PRO A 248 -14.85 7.31 -1.01
N ARG A 249 -15.14 7.50 0.27
CA ARG A 249 -14.27 8.26 1.20
C ARG A 249 -13.33 7.33 1.97
N ILE A 250 -13.68 6.06 2.04
CA ILE A 250 -12.91 4.99 2.68
C ILE A 250 -12.73 3.87 1.65
N LEU A 251 -11.50 3.45 1.40
CA LEU A 251 -11.16 2.34 0.51
C LEU A 251 -10.54 1.21 1.33
N LEU A 252 -11.20 0.05 1.32
CA LEU A 252 -10.69 -1.19 1.91
C LEU A 252 -10.13 -2.07 0.80
N MET A 253 -8.91 -2.60 0.98
CA MET A 253 -8.24 -3.46 -0.01
C MET A 253 -7.65 -4.70 0.64
N ASP A 254 -7.91 -5.87 0.05
CA ASP A 254 -7.35 -7.15 0.48
C ASP A 254 -6.30 -7.61 -0.53
N GLU A 255 -5.03 -7.50 -0.17
CA GLU A 255 -3.87 -7.90 -0.98
C GLU A 255 -3.87 -7.40 -2.44
N PRO A 256 -4.05 -6.10 -2.69
CA PRO A 256 -4.24 -5.57 -4.04
C PRO A 256 -3.00 -5.69 -4.94
N THR A 257 -1.81 -5.92 -4.37
CA THR A 257 -0.53 -6.02 -5.10
C THR A 257 -0.12 -7.46 -5.40
N LYS A 258 -0.94 -8.45 -5.00
CA LYS A 258 -0.64 -9.86 -5.17
C LYS A 258 -0.59 -10.23 -6.66
N GLY A 259 0.52 -10.88 -7.07
CA GLY A 259 0.71 -11.33 -8.46
C GLY A 259 1.00 -10.21 -9.46
N MET A 260 1.28 -8.99 -8.98
CA MET A 260 1.71 -7.88 -9.82
C MET A 260 3.22 -7.82 -9.95
N ASP A 261 3.72 -7.38 -11.11
CA ASP A 261 5.11 -6.99 -11.27
C ASP A 261 5.41 -5.66 -10.57
N ALA A 262 6.71 -5.32 -10.48
CA ALA A 262 7.14 -4.15 -9.73
C ALA A 262 6.71 -2.82 -10.38
N GLU A 263 6.60 -2.76 -11.71
CA GLU A 263 6.17 -1.56 -12.43
C GLU A 263 4.70 -1.24 -12.12
N TYR A 264 3.81 -2.25 -12.18
CA TYR A 264 2.41 -2.08 -11.80
C TYR A 264 2.21 -1.74 -10.32
N LYS A 265 3.03 -2.31 -9.42
CA LYS A 265 2.99 -1.94 -8.00
C LYS A 265 3.31 -0.46 -7.80
N GLU A 266 4.34 0.04 -8.48
CA GLU A 266 4.70 1.46 -8.42
C GLU A 266 3.57 2.36 -8.95
N GLU A 267 2.92 1.98 -10.05
CA GLU A 267 1.79 2.72 -10.61
C GLU A 267 0.61 2.79 -9.64
N ILE A 268 0.19 1.66 -9.07
CA ILE A 268 -0.88 1.62 -8.07
C ILE A 268 -0.51 2.45 -6.84
N GLY A 269 0.73 2.35 -6.36
CA GLY A 269 1.22 3.16 -5.25
C GLY A 269 1.09 4.67 -5.52
N LYS A 270 1.47 5.12 -6.72
CA LYS A 270 1.30 6.52 -7.16
C LYS A 270 -0.19 6.93 -7.22
N ILE A 271 -1.06 6.06 -7.73
CA ILE A 271 -2.51 6.31 -7.77
C ILE A 271 -3.05 6.45 -6.35
N LEU A 272 -2.75 5.51 -5.46
CA LEU A 272 -3.21 5.54 -4.06
C LEU A 272 -2.71 6.78 -3.31
N THR A 273 -1.45 7.18 -3.55
CA THR A 273 -0.88 8.39 -2.97
C THR A 273 -1.64 9.64 -3.41
N ARG A 274 -1.96 9.77 -4.70
CA ARG A 274 -2.76 10.89 -5.21
C ARG A 274 -4.16 10.90 -4.60
N LEU A 275 -4.82 9.76 -4.53
CA LEU A 275 -6.16 9.64 -3.94
C LEU A 275 -6.16 10.01 -2.45
N LYS A 276 -5.15 9.59 -1.70
CA LYS A 276 -4.94 9.96 -0.30
C LYS A 276 -4.77 11.48 -0.14
N GLN A 277 -3.98 12.12 -1.00
CA GLN A 277 -3.80 13.58 -1.02
C GLN A 277 -5.12 14.33 -1.25
N HIS A 278 -6.08 13.70 -1.94
CA HIS A 278 -7.44 14.21 -2.13
C HIS A 278 -8.42 13.81 -1.02
N GLY A 279 -7.92 13.28 0.09
CA GLY A 279 -8.71 13.00 1.29
C GLY A 279 -9.29 11.58 1.39
N LEU A 280 -8.93 10.67 0.47
CA LEU A 280 -9.33 9.26 0.58
C LEU A 280 -8.61 8.61 1.75
N THR A 281 -9.36 7.96 2.65
CA THR A 281 -8.83 7.09 3.69
C THR A 281 -8.63 5.70 3.13
N ILE A 282 -7.46 5.10 3.33
CA ILE A 282 -7.11 3.79 2.78
C ILE A 282 -6.79 2.83 3.92
N PHE A 283 -7.45 1.68 3.92
CA PHE A 283 -7.12 0.54 4.77
C PHE A 283 -6.75 -0.65 3.88
N MET A 284 -5.53 -1.14 3.98
CA MET A 284 -5.01 -2.19 3.12
C MET A 284 -4.47 -3.36 3.94
N ILE A 285 -4.84 -4.57 3.59
CA ILE A 285 -4.15 -5.78 4.03
C ILE A 285 -3.07 -6.10 3.00
N SER A 286 -1.84 -6.34 3.44
CA SER A 286 -0.76 -6.71 2.55
C SER A 286 0.31 -7.59 3.21
N HIS A 287 0.89 -8.48 2.42
CA HIS A 287 2.12 -9.20 2.74
C HIS A 287 3.36 -8.56 2.10
N ASP A 288 3.16 -7.58 1.24
CA ASP A 288 4.24 -6.86 0.54
C ASP A 288 4.78 -5.74 1.42
N VAL A 289 5.77 -6.09 2.25
CA VAL A 289 6.38 -5.14 3.20
C VAL A 289 7.10 -3.99 2.51
N GLU A 290 7.64 -4.21 1.30
CA GLU A 290 8.31 -3.16 0.52
C GLU A 290 7.29 -2.12 0.05
N PHE A 291 6.14 -2.57 -0.48
CA PHE A 291 5.05 -1.68 -0.88
C PHE A 291 4.47 -0.91 0.31
N VAL A 292 4.26 -1.59 1.43
CA VAL A 292 3.76 -0.96 2.66
C VAL A 292 4.73 0.10 3.18
N ALA A 293 6.03 -0.20 3.19
CA ALA A 293 7.07 0.73 3.64
C ALA A 293 7.14 2.00 2.79
N GLU A 294 6.87 1.89 1.49
CA GLU A 294 6.95 3.00 0.56
C GLU A 294 5.70 3.91 0.60
N TYR A 295 4.49 3.34 0.82
CA TYR A 295 3.24 4.07 0.58
C TYR A 295 2.36 4.28 1.81
N ALA A 296 2.46 3.44 2.84
CA ALA A 296 1.60 3.56 4.02
C ALA A 296 2.11 4.63 5.01
N ASP A 297 1.19 5.29 5.71
CA ASP A 297 1.54 6.23 6.78
C ASP A 297 1.73 5.50 8.10
N ARG A 298 0.92 4.47 8.36
CA ARG A 298 0.94 3.70 9.59
C ARG A 298 0.71 2.21 9.31
N VAL A 299 1.36 1.37 10.11
CA VAL A 299 1.32 -0.08 9.99
C VAL A 299 0.86 -0.70 11.28
N GLY A 300 -0.11 -1.61 11.18
CA GLY A 300 -0.53 -2.51 12.26
C GLY A 300 -0.03 -3.93 12.03
N LEU A 301 0.53 -4.56 13.05
CA LEU A 301 0.87 -5.98 13.03
C LEU A 301 -0.29 -6.79 13.62
N PHE A 302 -0.88 -7.64 12.79
CA PHE A 302 -1.96 -8.53 13.19
C PHE A 302 -1.43 -9.89 13.59
N PHE A 303 -1.73 -10.32 14.80
CA PHE A 303 -1.31 -11.60 15.35
C PHE A 303 -2.39 -12.17 16.26
N GLU A 304 -2.70 -13.46 16.15
CA GLU A 304 -3.67 -14.20 16.98
C GLU A 304 -5.04 -13.51 17.15
N GLY A 305 -5.54 -12.90 16.09
CA GLY A 305 -6.88 -12.29 16.08
C GLY A 305 -6.93 -10.83 16.54
N ASN A 306 -5.79 -10.20 16.85
CA ASN A 306 -5.72 -8.82 17.30
C ASN A 306 -4.56 -8.03 16.66
N ILE A 307 -4.55 -6.72 16.81
CA ILE A 307 -3.44 -5.83 16.44
C ILE A 307 -2.52 -5.68 17.65
N VAL A 308 -1.34 -6.31 17.58
CA VAL A 308 -0.36 -6.30 18.69
C VAL A 308 0.50 -5.05 18.73
N THR A 309 0.65 -4.35 17.63
CA THR A 309 1.32 -3.04 17.53
C THR A 309 0.76 -2.23 16.38
N SER A 310 0.74 -0.91 16.52
CA SER A 310 0.31 0.03 15.48
C SER A 310 1.17 1.30 15.59
N GLN A 311 2.07 1.51 14.62
CA GLN A 311 3.07 2.57 14.64
C GLN A 311 3.13 3.27 13.28
N ASN A 312 3.75 4.44 13.20
CA ASN A 312 4.06 5.00 11.90
C ASN A 312 5.02 4.06 11.13
N THR A 313 4.96 4.11 9.82
CA THR A 313 5.62 3.14 8.95
C THR A 313 7.13 3.08 9.20
N ARG A 314 7.80 4.22 9.37
CA ARG A 314 9.25 4.27 9.62
C ARG A 314 9.61 3.63 10.96
N GLU A 315 8.93 4.01 12.03
CA GLU A 315 9.14 3.43 13.37
C GLU A 315 8.88 1.92 13.39
N PHE A 316 7.81 1.49 12.70
CA PHE A 316 7.46 0.08 12.62
C PHE A 316 8.58 -0.75 11.98
N PHE A 317 9.05 -0.37 10.79
CA PHE A 317 10.04 -1.16 10.05
C PHE A 317 11.47 -1.02 10.59
N ALA A 318 11.85 0.15 11.10
CA ALA A 318 13.15 0.36 11.74
C ALA A 318 13.26 -0.38 13.07
N GLY A 319 12.19 -0.39 13.87
CA GLY A 319 12.13 -1.05 15.18
C GLY A 319 11.90 -2.56 15.14
N ASN A 320 11.46 -3.14 14.00
CA ASN A 320 11.09 -4.55 13.93
C ASN A 320 12.19 -5.40 13.28
N ASN A 321 12.50 -6.56 13.88
CA ASN A 321 13.51 -7.48 13.36
C ASN A 321 12.96 -8.52 12.39
N PHE A 322 11.68 -8.90 12.53
CA PHE A 322 11.04 -9.94 11.73
C PHE A 322 10.27 -9.34 10.54
N TYR A 323 9.44 -8.35 10.82
CA TYR A 323 8.66 -7.64 9.81
C TYR A 323 9.39 -6.36 9.42
N THR A 324 10.40 -6.48 8.55
CA THR A 324 11.13 -5.33 8.02
C THR A 324 11.54 -5.58 6.57
N THR A 325 11.85 -4.52 5.85
CA THR A 325 12.20 -4.53 4.44
C THR A 325 13.59 -5.13 4.17
N ALA A 326 13.85 -5.55 2.95
CA ALA A 326 15.18 -5.99 2.53
C ALA A 326 16.21 -4.85 2.62
N ALA A 327 15.78 -3.62 2.30
CA ALA A 327 16.61 -2.41 2.42
C ALA A 327 17.07 -2.19 3.87
N ASN A 328 16.14 -2.24 4.82
CA ASN A 328 16.49 -2.07 6.23
C ASN A 328 17.38 -3.23 6.75
N ARG A 329 17.07 -4.49 6.40
CA ARG A 329 17.94 -5.63 6.77
C ARG A 329 19.37 -5.46 6.27
N MET A 330 19.54 -4.90 5.08
CA MET A 330 20.83 -4.66 4.47
C MET A 330 21.57 -3.49 5.15
N ALA A 331 20.88 -2.39 5.43
CA ALA A 331 21.48 -1.11 5.76
C ALA A 331 21.45 -0.75 7.26
N ARG A 332 20.62 -1.39 8.10
CA ARG A 332 20.35 -0.98 9.49
C ARG A 332 21.57 -0.88 10.41
N HIS A 333 22.65 -1.58 10.09
CA HIS A 333 23.89 -1.51 10.87
C HIS A 333 24.68 -0.20 10.64
N LEU A 334 24.40 0.52 9.56
CA LEU A 334 24.95 1.84 9.21
C LEU A 334 23.90 2.94 9.30
N PHE A 335 22.69 2.64 8.79
CA PHE A 335 21.56 3.56 8.68
C PHE A 335 20.28 2.93 9.27
N PRO A 336 20.12 2.92 10.60
CA PRO A 336 19.02 2.23 11.28
C PRO A 336 17.63 2.72 10.85
N GLU A 337 17.52 4.01 10.52
CA GLU A 337 16.25 4.66 10.14
C GLU A 337 15.90 4.50 8.65
N ALA A 338 16.81 3.96 7.83
CA ALA A 338 16.56 3.72 6.42
C ALA A 338 15.69 2.46 6.25
N VAL A 339 14.45 2.63 5.80
CA VAL A 339 13.49 1.53 5.63
C VAL A 339 13.23 1.17 4.18
N THR A 340 13.40 2.09 3.24
CA THR A 340 13.23 1.86 1.79
C THR A 340 14.58 1.87 1.06
N GLY A 341 14.61 1.31 -0.16
CA GLY A 341 15.79 1.42 -1.03
C GLY A 341 16.17 2.88 -1.29
N LYS A 342 15.17 3.75 -1.46
CA LYS A 342 15.37 5.20 -1.66
C LYS A 342 16.00 5.86 -0.43
N ASP A 343 15.61 5.46 0.78
CA ASP A 343 16.24 5.98 2.01
C ASP A 343 17.72 5.64 2.04
N VAL A 344 18.09 4.40 1.71
CA VAL A 344 19.49 3.98 1.68
C VAL A 344 20.29 4.78 0.64
N VAL A 345 19.74 4.93 -0.58
CA VAL A 345 20.38 5.74 -1.64
C VAL A 345 20.55 7.19 -1.19
N THR A 346 19.54 7.77 -0.56
CA THR A 346 19.61 9.14 -0.02
C THR A 346 20.69 9.27 1.06
N CYS A 347 20.83 8.29 1.95
CA CYS A 347 21.91 8.26 2.95
C CYS A 347 23.29 8.22 2.31
N LEU A 348 23.47 7.48 1.20
CA LEU A 348 24.72 7.40 0.46
C LEU A 348 25.06 8.70 -0.26
N GLN A 349 24.06 9.38 -0.83
CA GLN A 349 24.25 10.63 -1.59
C GLN A 349 24.47 11.84 -0.68
N SER A 350 23.77 11.94 0.46
CA SER A 350 23.87 13.07 1.38
C SER A 350 25.24 13.19 2.07
N SER A 351 26.07 12.17 1.99
CA SER A 351 27.42 12.14 2.53
C SER A 351 28.49 12.67 1.56
N ASN A 352 28.14 12.82 0.28
CA ASN A 352 29.06 13.35 -0.75
C ASN A 352 29.16 14.89 -0.75
N TRP A 353 28.38 15.61 0.10
CA TRP A 353 28.38 17.08 0.14
C TRP A 353 29.39 17.69 1.12
N THR A 354 30.13 16.89 1.89
CA THR A 354 31.13 17.39 2.85
C THR A 354 32.55 17.44 2.28
N SER A 355 32.73 17.21 0.97
CA SER A 355 34.05 17.23 0.30
C SER A 355 34.12 18.16 -0.92
N LEU A 356 33.43 19.32 -0.87
CA LEU A 356 33.65 20.42 -1.81
C LEU A 356 33.92 21.73 -1.05
#